data_15583fa9940c221704465a032c0c8e0d
#
_entry.id   15583fa9940c221704465a032c0c8e0d
#
_cell.length_a   1.000
_cell.length_b   1.000
_cell.length_c   1.000
_cell.angle_alpha   90.00
_cell.angle_beta   90.00
_cell.angle_gamma   90.00
#
_symmetry.space_group_name_H-M   'P 1'
#
loop_
_entity.id
_entity.type
_entity.pdbx_description
1 polymer ?
#
loop_
_entity_poly.entity_id
_entity_poly.type
_entity_poly.pdbx_seq_one_letter_code
_entity_poly.pdbx_strand_id
1 'polypeptide(L)'
;MPPAEGGGMEISMKKVMLVFGTRPEAIKMCPLVNELKTRKNLQTIVCVTGQHRQMLDQVLEAFDVEPDYDLSIMKDRQTLFDVTTNILNRIKEVLEEVKPDVVLVHGDTSTTFVTALACFYLQIPVGHVEAGLRTYNIYSPYPEEFNRQAVGIISQYNFAPTEMSKKNLLNEGKKEENIYITGNTAIDALKTTVKEDYSHPELEWAEGSRLIMITAHRRENLGEPMHHMFRAIRRIMDEHPDVKAIYPIHMNPVVRQTADEELSGCDRIRIIEPLDVLDFHNFLSRSFMILTDSGGIQEEAPSLGKPVLVMRDTTERPEGIAAGTLKLVGTDEEVIYQNFKELLENSEAYDAMAHASNPYGDGFACKRIADILETGKTDI
;
A
#
# COMPACT_ATOMS: atom_id res chain seq x y z
N MET A 1 19.60 -59.07 -17.54
CA MET A 1 18.67 -58.11 -17.00
C MET A 1 19.35 -56.75 -17.05
N PRO A 2 18.87 -55.76 -17.83
CA PRO A 2 19.39 -54.40 -17.74
C PRO A 2 18.86 -53.72 -16.46
N PRO A 3 19.62 -52.78 -15.86
CA PRO A 3 19.18 -52.04 -14.68
C PRO A 3 18.01 -51.15 -15.03
N ALA A 4 17.03 -51.09 -14.12
CA ALA A 4 15.88 -50.19 -14.21
C ALA A 4 16.37 -48.74 -14.23
N GLU A 5 16.04 -48.02 -15.27
CA GLU A 5 16.17 -46.55 -15.34
C GLU A 5 15.35 -45.95 -14.21
N GLY A 6 16.04 -45.30 -13.29
CA GLY A 6 15.40 -44.49 -12.27
C GLY A 6 14.68 -43.31 -12.95
N GLY A 7 13.38 -43.45 -13.10
CA GLY A 7 12.53 -42.32 -13.47
C GLY A 7 12.65 -41.23 -12.40
N GLY A 8 13.49 -40.25 -12.63
CA GLY A 8 13.48 -39.00 -11.86
C GLY A 8 12.09 -38.41 -12.01
N MET A 9 11.35 -38.34 -10.91
CA MET A 9 10.09 -37.61 -10.86
C MET A 9 10.46 -36.14 -11.13
N GLU A 10 10.20 -35.61 -12.35
CA GLU A 10 10.26 -34.18 -12.62
C GLU A 10 9.27 -33.56 -11.65
N ILE A 11 9.78 -32.86 -10.63
CA ILE A 11 8.95 -32.06 -9.73
C ILE A 11 8.46 -30.90 -10.61
N SER A 12 7.23 -31.02 -11.07
CA SER A 12 6.56 -29.94 -11.81
C SER A 12 6.53 -28.70 -10.89
N MET A 13 7.18 -27.61 -11.30
CA MET A 13 7.14 -26.36 -10.55
C MET A 13 5.71 -25.84 -10.50
N LYS A 14 5.27 -25.42 -9.30
CA LYS A 14 3.95 -24.81 -9.12
C LYS A 14 3.93 -23.43 -9.76
N LYS A 15 2.99 -23.21 -10.68
CA LYS A 15 2.81 -21.94 -11.39
C LYS A 15 2.01 -20.96 -10.54
N VAL A 16 2.63 -19.90 -10.11
CA VAL A 16 2.01 -18.79 -9.36
C VAL A 16 1.94 -17.56 -10.25
N MET A 17 0.73 -17.12 -10.57
CA MET A 17 0.51 -15.93 -11.41
C MET A 17 0.05 -14.77 -10.55
N LEU A 18 0.71 -13.61 -10.65
CA LEU A 18 0.31 -12.38 -9.97
C LEU A 18 -0.35 -11.44 -10.97
N VAL A 19 -1.52 -10.93 -10.61
CA VAL A 19 -2.28 -10.01 -11.48
C VAL A 19 -2.56 -8.71 -10.74
N PHE A 20 -2.12 -7.58 -11.29
CA PHE A 20 -2.33 -6.25 -10.74
C PHE A 20 -2.35 -5.19 -11.84
N GLY A 21 -2.85 -3.97 -11.58
CA GLY A 21 -3.04 -3.00 -12.64
C GLY A 21 -2.85 -1.55 -12.26
N THR A 22 -2.73 -1.24 -10.99
CA THR A 22 -2.58 0.13 -10.50
C THR A 22 -1.24 0.33 -9.79
N ARG A 23 -0.80 1.59 -9.68
CA ARG A 23 0.42 1.96 -8.94
C ARG A 23 0.42 1.42 -7.49
N PRO A 24 -0.65 1.62 -6.68
CA PRO A 24 -0.68 1.11 -5.31
C PRO A 24 -0.58 -0.41 -5.21
N GLU A 25 -1.21 -1.14 -6.14
CA GLU A 25 -1.07 -2.60 -6.19
C GLU A 25 0.36 -3.00 -6.53
N ALA A 26 0.98 -2.37 -7.53
CA ALA A 26 2.34 -2.69 -7.96
C ALA A 26 3.37 -2.49 -6.83
N ILE A 27 3.27 -1.39 -6.06
CA ILE A 27 4.16 -1.14 -4.90
C ILE A 27 4.14 -2.31 -3.91
N LYS A 28 2.98 -2.94 -3.71
CA LYS A 28 2.77 -4.03 -2.76
C LYS A 28 3.01 -5.42 -3.36
N MET A 29 2.83 -5.57 -4.68
CA MET A 29 2.97 -6.86 -5.37
C MET A 29 4.37 -7.09 -5.93
N CYS A 30 5.11 -6.06 -6.35
CA CYS A 30 6.47 -6.23 -6.87
C CYS A 30 7.46 -6.85 -5.86
N PRO A 31 7.46 -6.49 -4.57
CA PRO A 31 8.27 -7.21 -3.58
C PRO A 31 7.93 -8.70 -3.51
N LEU A 32 6.64 -9.04 -3.62
CA LEU A 32 6.18 -10.43 -3.63
C LEU A 32 6.61 -11.17 -4.90
N VAL A 33 6.56 -10.50 -6.06
CA VAL A 33 7.12 -11.06 -7.32
C VAL A 33 8.59 -11.42 -7.13
N ASN A 34 9.39 -10.49 -6.58
CA ASN A 34 10.82 -10.70 -6.37
C ASN A 34 11.09 -11.83 -5.37
N GLU A 35 10.34 -11.91 -4.28
CA GLU A 35 10.45 -13.02 -3.31
C GLU A 35 10.10 -14.37 -3.97
N LEU A 36 9.01 -14.46 -4.72
CA LEU A 36 8.59 -15.68 -5.40
C LEU A 36 9.59 -16.15 -6.46
N LYS A 37 10.22 -15.22 -7.19
CA LYS A 37 11.27 -15.53 -8.17
C LYS A 37 12.53 -16.16 -7.54
N THR A 38 12.74 -16.01 -6.23
CA THR A 38 13.86 -16.69 -5.53
C THR A 38 13.58 -18.16 -5.22
N ARG A 39 12.32 -18.62 -5.33
CA ARG A 39 11.87 -19.94 -4.93
C ARG A 39 12.06 -20.96 -6.06
N LYS A 40 12.82 -22.02 -5.79
CA LYS A 40 13.18 -23.02 -6.82
C LYS A 40 12.01 -23.90 -7.29
N ASN A 41 10.99 -24.07 -6.44
CA ASN A 41 9.84 -24.93 -6.70
C ASN A 41 8.63 -24.15 -7.26
N LEU A 42 8.76 -22.82 -7.43
CA LEU A 42 7.71 -21.96 -7.94
C LEU A 42 8.12 -21.35 -9.28
N GLN A 43 7.20 -21.34 -10.22
CA GLN A 43 7.28 -20.57 -11.46
C GLN A 43 6.42 -19.33 -11.30
N THR A 44 7.05 -18.16 -11.23
CA THR A 44 6.38 -16.89 -11.07
C THR A 44 6.03 -16.27 -12.42
N ILE A 45 4.79 -15.88 -12.60
CA ILE A 45 4.28 -15.26 -13.82
C ILE A 45 3.60 -13.95 -13.45
N VAL A 46 3.93 -12.86 -14.13
CA VAL A 46 3.43 -11.52 -13.86
C VAL A 46 2.53 -11.06 -15.00
N CYS A 47 1.29 -10.73 -14.67
CA CYS A 47 0.35 -10.14 -15.62
C CYS A 47 -0.12 -8.77 -15.11
N VAL A 48 0.06 -7.75 -15.93
CA VAL A 48 -0.43 -6.41 -15.61
C VAL A 48 -1.65 -6.07 -16.48
N THR A 49 -2.64 -5.39 -15.86
CA THR A 49 -3.81 -4.96 -16.64
C THR A 49 -3.57 -3.61 -17.33
N GLY A 50 -2.62 -2.81 -16.84
CA GLY A 50 -2.27 -1.52 -17.44
C GLY A 50 -3.39 -0.48 -17.29
N GLN A 51 -4.09 -0.48 -16.15
CA GLN A 51 -5.17 0.48 -15.88
C GLN A 51 -4.65 1.93 -15.76
N HIS A 52 -3.40 2.14 -15.32
CA HIS A 52 -2.71 3.44 -15.22
C HIS A 52 -1.25 3.27 -15.66
N ARG A 53 -1.03 3.18 -16.97
CA ARG A 53 0.22 2.72 -17.60
C ARG A 53 1.47 3.43 -17.10
N GLN A 54 1.56 4.75 -17.26
CA GLN A 54 2.79 5.49 -16.96
C GLN A 54 3.23 5.39 -15.49
N MET A 55 2.28 5.49 -14.56
CA MET A 55 2.59 5.37 -13.13
C MET A 55 2.90 3.92 -12.71
N LEU A 56 2.34 2.94 -13.40
CA LEU A 56 2.64 1.53 -13.18
C LEU A 56 4.06 1.19 -13.62
N ASP A 57 4.44 1.63 -14.83
CA ASP A 57 5.76 1.37 -15.41
C ASP A 57 6.90 1.90 -14.52
N GLN A 58 6.74 3.07 -13.90
CA GLN A 58 7.71 3.62 -12.95
C GLN A 58 7.94 2.70 -11.73
N VAL A 59 6.86 2.08 -11.22
CA VAL A 59 6.98 1.14 -10.10
C VAL A 59 7.64 -0.16 -10.54
N LEU A 60 7.24 -0.70 -11.70
CA LEU A 60 7.85 -1.91 -12.25
C LEU A 60 9.38 -1.74 -12.43
N GLU A 61 9.80 -0.59 -12.96
CA GLU A 61 11.21 -0.22 -13.10
C GLU A 61 11.91 -0.12 -11.74
N ALA A 62 11.30 0.57 -10.76
CA ALA A 62 11.86 0.75 -9.43
C ALA A 62 12.12 -0.58 -8.70
N PHE A 63 11.35 -1.62 -8.99
CA PHE A 63 11.48 -2.95 -8.39
C PHE A 63 12.15 -3.98 -9.32
N ASP A 64 12.61 -3.58 -10.50
CA ASP A 64 13.20 -4.49 -11.51
C ASP A 64 12.27 -5.66 -11.86
N VAL A 65 11.00 -5.35 -12.10
CA VAL A 65 9.97 -6.31 -12.47
C VAL A 65 9.53 -6.11 -13.92
N GLU A 66 9.74 -7.11 -14.73
CA GLU A 66 9.19 -7.16 -16.10
C GLU A 66 7.93 -8.04 -16.12
N PRO A 67 6.80 -7.55 -16.63
CA PRO A 67 5.59 -8.37 -16.76
C PRO A 67 5.71 -9.34 -17.95
N ASP A 68 5.27 -10.58 -17.73
CA ASP A 68 5.18 -11.59 -18.81
C ASP A 68 3.98 -11.32 -19.72
N TYR A 69 2.92 -10.74 -19.18
CA TYR A 69 1.70 -10.37 -19.89
C TYR A 69 1.25 -8.97 -19.55
N ASP A 70 0.81 -8.23 -20.57
CA ASP A 70 0.24 -6.90 -20.43
C ASP A 70 -1.09 -6.82 -21.17
N LEU A 71 -2.18 -6.66 -20.43
CA LEU A 71 -3.53 -6.61 -21.00
C LEU A 71 -3.83 -5.26 -21.66
N SER A 72 -3.08 -4.21 -21.33
CA SER A 72 -3.22 -2.87 -21.93
C SER A 72 -4.67 -2.39 -22.04
N ILE A 73 -5.42 -2.45 -20.95
CA ILE A 73 -6.87 -2.15 -20.94
C ILE A 73 -7.18 -0.66 -20.91
N MET A 74 -6.19 0.19 -20.66
CA MET A 74 -6.41 1.62 -20.50
C MET A 74 -6.98 2.27 -21.76
N LYS A 75 -8.04 3.05 -21.58
CA LYS A 75 -8.63 3.94 -22.58
C LYS A 75 -9.13 5.20 -21.89
N ASP A 76 -9.16 6.32 -22.62
CA ASP A 76 -9.71 7.55 -22.09
C ASP A 76 -11.18 7.41 -21.70
N ARG A 77 -11.55 7.98 -20.56
CA ARG A 77 -12.94 8.06 -20.07
C ARG A 77 -13.66 6.72 -19.92
N GLN A 78 -12.94 5.67 -19.53
CA GLN A 78 -13.54 4.36 -19.26
C GLN A 78 -14.52 4.42 -18.08
N THR A 79 -15.64 3.75 -18.24
CA THR A 79 -16.58 3.44 -17.16
C THR A 79 -16.13 2.18 -16.41
N LEU A 80 -16.70 1.91 -15.24
CA LEU A 80 -16.48 0.64 -14.53
C LEU A 80 -16.91 -0.58 -15.39
N PHE A 81 -17.93 -0.42 -16.23
CA PHE A 81 -18.36 -1.47 -17.19
C PHE A 81 -17.25 -1.76 -18.20
N ASP A 82 -16.64 -0.72 -18.77
CA ASP A 82 -15.55 -0.88 -19.74
C ASP A 82 -14.34 -1.57 -19.12
N VAL A 83 -13.93 -1.15 -17.93
CA VAL A 83 -12.81 -1.75 -17.18
C VAL A 83 -13.11 -3.23 -16.92
N THR A 84 -14.29 -3.53 -16.35
CA THR A 84 -14.72 -4.89 -16.02
C THR A 84 -14.72 -5.81 -17.23
N THR A 85 -15.37 -5.40 -18.31
CA THR A 85 -15.49 -6.23 -19.53
C THR A 85 -14.16 -6.41 -20.25
N ASN A 86 -13.33 -5.36 -20.31
CA ASN A 86 -12.00 -5.45 -20.92
C ASN A 86 -11.08 -6.41 -20.15
N ILE A 87 -11.04 -6.32 -18.82
CA ILE A 87 -10.25 -7.25 -17.99
C ILE A 87 -10.77 -8.67 -18.18
N LEU A 88 -12.09 -8.90 -18.00
CA LEU A 88 -12.67 -10.24 -18.04
C LEU A 88 -12.37 -10.97 -19.36
N ASN A 89 -12.51 -10.28 -20.49
CA ASN A 89 -12.28 -10.87 -21.80
C ASN A 89 -10.80 -11.19 -22.04
N ARG A 90 -9.89 -10.27 -21.70
CA ARG A 90 -8.46 -10.45 -21.97
C ARG A 90 -7.77 -11.40 -21.00
N ILE A 91 -8.12 -11.34 -19.70
CA ILE A 91 -7.51 -12.23 -18.70
C ILE A 91 -7.87 -13.69 -18.94
N LYS A 92 -9.07 -13.97 -19.49
CA LYS A 92 -9.49 -15.32 -19.84
C LYS A 92 -8.47 -16.00 -20.77
N GLU A 93 -8.06 -15.33 -21.85
CA GLU A 93 -7.12 -15.87 -22.82
C GLU A 93 -5.78 -16.23 -22.16
N VAL A 94 -5.26 -15.34 -21.32
CA VAL A 94 -4.01 -15.56 -20.59
C VAL A 94 -4.13 -16.72 -19.59
N LEU A 95 -5.23 -16.81 -18.84
CA LEU A 95 -5.46 -17.90 -17.90
C LEU A 95 -5.59 -19.27 -18.59
N GLU A 96 -6.25 -19.34 -19.75
CA GLU A 96 -6.37 -20.56 -20.56
C GLU A 96 -5.04 -21.01 -21.18
N GLU A 97 -4.16 -20.07 -21.54
CA GLU A 97 -2.82 -20.30 -22.05
C GLU A 97 -1.87 -20.78 -20.95
N VAL A 98 -1.75 -20.00 -19.87
CA VAL A 98 -0.78 -20.20 -18.77
C VAL A 98 -1.16 -21.40 -17.91
N LYS A 99 -2.45 -21.59 -17.63
CA LYS A 99 -3.00 -22.60 -16.69
C LYS A 99 -2.26 -22.56 -15.35
N PRO A 100 -2.33 -21.45 -14.60
CA PRO A 100 -1.65 -21.32 -13.32
C PRO A 100 -2.28 -22.24 -12.26
N ASP A 101 -1.49 -22.73 -11.33
CA ASP A 101 -1.95 -23.52 -10.17
C ASP A 101 -2.61 -22.63 -9.11
N VAL A 102 -2.24 -21.34 -9.08
CA VAL A 102 -2.83 -20.31 -8.22
C VAL A 102 -2.61 -18.94 -8.84
N VAL A 103 -3.63 -18.08 -8.71
CA VAL A 103 -3.56 -16.66 -9.10
C VAL A 103 -3.61 -15.79 -7.85
N LEU A 104 -2.65 -14.89 -7.70
CA LEU A 104 -2.62 -13.90 -6.63
C LEU A 104 -3.20 -12.57 -7.13
N VAL A 105 -4.11 -12.01 -6.37
CA VAL A 105 -4.69 -10.68 -6.56
C VAL A 105 -4.53 -9.85 -5.28
N HIS A 106 -4.54 -8.54 -5.39
CA HIS A 106 -4.25 -7.66 -4.26
C HIS A 106 -5.38 -6.66 -3.97
N GLY A 107 -5.79 -6.57 -2.71
CA GLY A 107 -6.69 -5.51 -2.23
C GLY A 107 -8.09 -5.59 -2.84
N ASP A 108 -8.52 -4.51 -3.51
CA ASP A 108 -9.93 -4.25 -3.77
C ASP A 108 -10.23 -3.55 -5.11
N THR A 109 -9.27 -3.49 -6.00
CA THR A 109 -9.48 -2.85 -7.31
C THR A 109 -10.42 -3.66 -8.20
N SER A 110 -10.88 -3.05 -9.30
CA SER A 110 -11.61 -3.77 -10.35
C SER A 110 -10.75 -4.89 -10.95
N THR A 111 -9.43 -4.68 -11.07
CA THR A 111 -8.48 -5.72 -11.51
C THR A 111 -8.56 -6.95 -10.60
N THR A 112 -8.52 -6.74 -9.29
CA THR A 112 -8.59 -7.78 -8.26
C THR A 112 -9.88 -8.58 -8.36
N PHE A 113 -11.02 -7.90 -8.35
CA PHE A 113 -12.33 -8.56 -8.40
C PHE A 113 -12.56 -9.31 -9.70
N VAL A 114 -12.31 -8.68 -10.84
CA VAL A 114 -12.61 -9.28 -12.17
C VAL A 114 -11.68 -10.45 -12.46
N THR A 115 -10.41 -10.37 -12.07
CA THR A 115 -9.48 -11.50 -12.18
C THR A 115 -9.91 -12.68 -11.31
N ALA A 116 -10.31 -12.43 -10.05
CA ALA A 116 -10.82 -13.47 -9.17
C ALA A 116 -12.10 -14.14 -9.74
N LEU A 117 -12.99 -13.35 -10.33
CA LEU A 117 -14.20 -13.85 -10.99
C LEU A 117 -13.85 -14.75 -12.20
N ALA A 118 -12.89 -14.34 -13.04
CA ALA A 118 -12.42 -15.16 -14.17
C ALA A 118 -11.81 -16.49 -13.69
N CYS A 119 -10.99 -16.44 -12.64
CA CYS A 119 -10.41 -17.62 -12.00
C CYS A 119 -11.49 -18.55 -11.45
N PHE A 120 -12.54 -18.01 -10.81
CA PHE A 120 -13.66 -18.80 -10.33
C PHE A 120 -14.37 -19.56 -11.45
N TYR A 121 -14.60 -18.91 -12.60
CA TYR A 121 -15.22 -19.57 -13.75
C TYR A 121 -14.38 -20.69 -14.36
N LEU A 122 -13.05 -20.55 -14.28
CA LEU A 122 -12.09 -21.53 -14.77
C LEU A 122 -11.64 -22.55 -13.68
N GLN A 123 -12.20 -22.43 -12.47
CA GLN A 123 -11.85 -23.26 -11.32
C GLN A 123 -10.37 -23.20 -10.93
N ILE A 124 -9.75 -22.03 -11.13
CA ILE A 124 -8.37 -21.76 -10.73
C ILE A 124 -8.36 -21.21 -9.30
N PRO A 125 -7.56 -21.76 -8.37
CA PRO A 125 -7.41 -21.23 -7.02
C PRO A 125 -6.97 -19.77 -6.99
N VAL A 126 -7.55 -18.97 -6.08
CA VAL A 126 -7.22 -17.55 -5.89
C VAL A 126 -6.61 -17.32 -4.52
N GLY A 127 -5.49 -16.62 -4.48
CA GLY A 127 -4.89 -16.05 -3.28
C GLY A 127 -5.15 -14.55 -3.22
N HIS A 128 -5.77 -14.09 -2.14
CA HIS A 128 -6.09 -12.69 -1.91
C HIS A 128 -5.06 -12.08 -0.96
N VAL A 129 -4.18 -11.24 -1.49
CA VAL A 129 -3.20 -10.45 -0.71
C VAL A 129 -3.89 -9.20 -0.18
N GLU A 130 -3.66 -8.83 1.07
CA GLU A 130 -4.36 -7.78 1.81
C GLU A 130 -5.87 -8.12 2.02
N ALA A 131 -6.14 -9.37 2.36
CA ALA A 131 -7.48 -9.88 2.60
C ALA A 131 -8.04 -9.44 3.95
N GLY A 132 -9.34 -9.19 4.03
CA GLY A 132 -10.06 -9.00 5.29
C GLY A 132 -10.18 -7.56 5.79
N LEU A 133 -9.73 -6.56 5.07
CA LEU A 133 -10.08 -5.16 5.34
C LEU A 133 -11.58 -4.95 5.09
N ARG A 134 -12.29 -4.27 6.02
CA ARG A 134 -13.74 -4.06 5.91
C ARG A 134 -14.19 -2.71 6.45
N THR A 135 -15.14 -2.10 5.74
CA THR A 135 -16.00 -1.02 6.25
C THR A 135 -17.43 -1.50 6.48
N TYR A 136 -17.81 -2.64 5.88
CA TYR A 136 -19.16 -3.18 5.84
C TYR A 136 -20.21 -2.28 5.20
N ASN A 137 -19.79 -1.23 4.51
CA ASN A 137 -20.65 -0.38 3.71
C ASN A 137 -20.20 -0.48 2.24
N ILE A 138 -20.90 -1.31 1.44
CA ILE A 138 -20.55 -1.59 0.03
C ILE A 138 -20.54 -0.35 -0.87
N TYR A 139 -21.02 0.79 -0.39
CA TYR A 139 -21.01 2.06 -1.09
C TYR A 139 -19.92 3.01 -0.57
N SER A 140 -19.10 2.59 0.41
CA SER A 140 -18.04 3.45 0.97
C SER A 140 -16.87 2.61 1.54
N PRO A 141 -15.70 2.65 0.89
CA PRO A 141 -15.39 3.24 -0.41
C PRO A 141 -16.08 2.46 -1.55
N TYR A 142 -16.39 3.16 -2.63
CA TYR A 142 -17.09 2.59 -3.79
C TYR A 142 -16.19 2.61 -5.03
N PRO A 143 -16.02 1.48 -5.76
CA PRO A 143 -16.61 0.14 -5.55
C PRO A 143 -15.79 -0.81 -4.67
N GLU A 144 -14.75 -0.32 -3.99
CA GLU A 144 -13.69 -1.09 -3.35
C GLU A 144 -14.23 -2.04 -2.26
N GLU A 145 -15.17 -1.58 -1.42
CA GLU A 145 -15.71 -2.44 -0.36
C GLU A 145 -16.47 -3.64 -0.90
N PHE A 146 -17.25 -3.44 -1.97
CA PHE A 146 -17.92 -4.56 -2.66
C PHE A 146 -16.88 -5.52 -3.25
N ASN A 147 -15.88 -5.00 -3.95
CA ASN A 147 -14.85 -5.81 -4.59
C ASN A 147 -14.14 -6.72 -3.58
N ARG A 148 -13.71 -6.17 -2.42
CA ARG A 148 -12.97 -6.94 -1.40
C ARG A 148 -13.82 -8.02 -0.74
N GLN A 149 -15.13 -7.75 -0.51
CA GLN A 149 -16.03 -8.75 0.00
C GLN A 149 -16.25 -9.88 -1.02
N ALA A 150 -16.50 -9.54 -2.28
CA ALA A 150 -16.71 -10.51 -3.35
C ALA A 150 -15.48 -11.42 -3.58
N VAL A 151 -14.27 -10.84 -3.59
CA VAL A 151 -13.02 -11.62 -3.65
C VAL A 151 -12.88 -12.51 -2.43
N GLY A 152 -13.23 -12.03 -1.24
CA GLY A 152 -13.26 -12.80 -0.03
C GLY A 152 -14.14 -14.06 -0.13
N ILE A 153 -15.22 -14.07 -0.89
CA ILE A 153 -16.05 -15.27 -1.12
C ILE A 153 -15.30 -16.30 -1.96
N ILE A 154 -14.59 -15.87 -2.98
CA ILE A 154 -13.97 -16.72 -4.01
C ILE A 154 -12.62 -17.29 -3.54
N SER A 155 -11.80 -16.53 -2.82
CA SER A 155 -10.42 -16.87 -2.51
C SER A 155 -10.26 -18.09 -1.61
N GLN A 156 -9.31 -18.97 -1.96
CA GLN A 156 -8.89 -20.14 -1.17
C GLN A 156 -7.78 -19.78 -0.18
N TYR A 157 -6.88 -18.87 -0.56
CA TYR A 157 -5.82 -18.36 0.32
C TYR A 157 -6.13 -16.90 0.66
N ASN A 158 -6.27 -16.59 1.94
CA ASN A 158 -6.54 -15.22 2.41
C ASN A 158 -5.35 -14.76 3.25
N PHE A 159 -4.51 -13.91 2.67
CA PHE A 159 -3.33 -13.33 3.32
C PHE A 159 -3.74 -12.04 4.01
N ALA A 160 -4.07 -12.14 5.29
CA ALA A 160 -4.55 -11.04 6.11
C ALA A 160 -3.39 -10.21 6.67
N PRO A 161 -3.43 -8.88 6.57
CA PRO A 161 -2.36 -8.05 7.12
C PRO A 161 -2.34 -8.04 8.65
N THR A 162 -3.50 -8.18 9.32
CA THR A 162 -3.64 -8.04 10.77
C THR A 162 -4.59 -9.08 11.37
N GLU A 163 -4.56 -9.19 12.72
CA GLU A 163 -5.55 -9.99 13.48
C GLU A 163 -6.99 -9.50 13.27
N MET A 164 -7.19 -8.19 13.14
CA MET A 164 -8.51 -7.63 12.84
C MET A 164 -9.03 -8.10 11.49
N SER A 165 -8.18 -8.07 10.48
CA SER A 165 -8.50 -8.56 9.13
C SER A 165 -8.83 -10.07 9.14
N LYS A 166 -8.07 -10.89 9.89
CA LYS A 166 -8.40 -12.31 10.13
C LYS A 166 -9.78 -12.45 10.78
N LYS A 167 -10.05 -11.67 11.84
CA LYS A 167 -11.33 -11.70 12.55
C LYS A 167 -12.51 -11.36 11.65
N ASN A 168 -12.36 -10.38 10.75
CA ASN A 168 -13.40 -10.05 9.77
C ASN A 168 -13.71 -11.24 8.87
N LEU A 169 -12.71 -11.92 8.34
CA LEU A 169 -12.87 -13.11 7.50
C LEU A 169 -13.53 -14.27 8.24
N LEU A 170 -13.17 -14.51 9.50
CA LEU A 170 -13.79 -15.53 10.34
C LEU A 170 -15.28 -15.22 10.59
N ASN A 171 -15.62 -13.95 10.85
CA ASN A 171 -17.01 -13.50 11.04
C ASN A 171 -17.87 -13.70 9.78
N GLU A 172 -17.25 -13.68 8.60
CA GLU A 172 -17.87 -13.96 7.31
C GLU A 172 -17.95 -15.46 6.98
N GLY A 173 -17.52 -16.32 7.89
CA GLY A 173 -17.60 -17.77 7.75
C GLY A 173 -16.46 -18.39 6.93
N LYS A 174 -15.35 -17.66 6.69
CA LYS A 174 -14.15 -18.26 6.13
C LYS A 174 -13.57 -19.27 7.10
N LYS A 175 -13.09 -20.39 6.57
CA LYS A 175 -12.40 -21.40 7.38
C LYS A 175 -11.05 -20.87 7.84
N GLU A 176 -10.72 -21.08 9.11
CA GLU A 176 -9.47 -20.62 9.69
C GLU A 176 -8.23 -21.14 8.96
N GLU A 177 -8.28 -22.39 8.48
CA GLU A 177 -7.21 -23.05 7.71
C GLU A 177 -6.87 -22.35 6.38
N ASN A 178 -7.76 -21.45 5.90
CA ASN A 178 -7.60 -20.68 4.66
C ASN A 178 -7.22 -19.21 4.92
N ILE A 179 -6.92 -18.85 6.17
CA ILE A 179 -6.58 -17.48 6.57
C ILE A 179 -5.19 -17.47 7.20
N TYR A 180 -4.31 -16.65 6.66
CA TYR A 180 -2.91 -16.54 7.08
C TYR A 180 -2.63 -15.09 7.45
N ILE A 181 -2.17 -14.84 8.68
CA ILE A 181 -1.70 -13.50 9.07
C ILE A 181 -0.28 -13.35 8.57
N THR A 182 -0.08 -12.49 7.58
CA THR A 182 1.22 -12.30 6.93
C THR A 182 1.87 -10.97 7.22
N GLY A 183 1.09 -9.95 7.60
CA GLY A 183 1.49 -8.57 7.54
C GLY A 183 1.16 -7.96 6.17
N ASN A 184 1.42 -6.66 6.02
CA ASN A 184 1.19 -5.93 4.77
C ASN A 184 2.47 -5.88 3.93
N THR A 185 2.38 -6.26 2.66
CA THR A 185 3.49 -6.24 1.70
C THR A 185 3.99 -4.84 1.36
N ALA A 186 3.24 -3.78 1.71
CA ALA A 186 3.72 -2.40 1.63
C ALA A 186 4.98 -2.17 2.48
N ILE A 187 5.09 -2.86 3.63
CA ILE A 187 6.25 -2.74 4.52
C ILE A 187 7.47 -3.45 3.90
N ASP A 188 7.24 -4.57 3.21
CA ASP A 188 8.32 -5.24 2.46
C ASP A 188 8.87 -4.35 1.35
N ALA A 189 8.03 -3.52 0.72
CA ALA A 189 8.45 -2.59 -0.32
C ALA A 189 9.53 -1.61 0.17
N LEU A 190 9.45 -1.16 1.41
CA LEU A 190 10.41 -0.22 1.99
C LEU A 190 11.83 -0.77 2.04
N LYS A 191 12.00 -2.09 2.17
CA LYS A 191 13.33 -2.73 2.15
C LYS A 191 14.04 -2.59 0.80
N THR A 192 13.27 -2.46 -0.27
CA THR A 192 13.79 -2.27 -1.63
C THR A 192 13.99 -0.80 -1.96
N THR A 193 13.07 0.05 -1.53
CA THR A 193 12.98 1.44 -1.97
C THR A 193 13.75 2.42 -1.08
N VAL A 194 13.88 2.15 0.22
CA VAL A 194 14.68 3.01 1.11
C VAL A 194 16.16 2.66 0.96
N LYS A 195 16.97 3.65 0.61
CA LYS A 195 18.42 3.51 0.39
C LYS A 195 19.19 4.37 1.37
N GLU A 196 20.30 3.84 1.92
CA GLU A 196 21.17 4.59 2.84
C GLU A 196 21.88 5.75 2.13
N ASP A 197 22.33 5.52 0.91
CA ASP A 197 23.11 6.45 0.07
C ASP A 197 22.24 7.37 -0.80
N TYR A 198 20.91 7.41 -0.52
CA TYR A 198 19.99 8.27 -1.27
C TYR A 198 20.21 9.75 -0.93
N SER A 199 20.33 10.60 -1.96
CA SER A 199 20.33 12.06 -1.84
C SER A 199 19.29 12.68 -2.77
N HIS A 200 18.80 13.84 -2.37
CA HIS A 200 17.87 14.65 -3.17
C HIS A 200 18.00 16.12 -2.76
N PRO A 201 17.96 17.09 -3.69
CA PRO A 201 18.16 18.52 -3.37
C PRO A 201 17.21 19.06 -2.29
N GLU A 202 15.98 18.54 -2.24
CA GLU A 202 15.01 18.94 -1.21
C GLU A 202 15.39 18.43 0.18
N LEU A 203 15.98 17.23 0.28
CA LEU A 203 16.48 16.69 1.55
C LEU A 203 17.76 17.40 1.99
N GLU A 204 18.65 17.74 1.06
CA GLU A 204 19.83 18.56 1.34
C GLU A 204 19.44 19.94 1.88
N TRP A 205 18.39 20.56 1.29
CA TRP A 205 17.84 21.81 1.83
C TRP A 205 17.32 21.64 3.27
N ALA A 206 16.74 20.50 3.61
CA ALA A 206 16.20 20.23 4.93
C ALA A 206 17.25 19.80 5.96
N GLU A 207 18.50 19.59 5.55
CA GLU A 207 19.58 19.11 6.42
C GLU A 207 19.75 19.99 7.67
N GLY A 208 20.00 19.34 8.81
CA GLY A 208 20.15 19.99 10.10
C GLY A 208 18.83 20.49 10.75
N SER A 209 17.68 20.24 10.12
CA SER A 209 16.37 20.58 10.65
C SER A 209 15.53 19.34 10.98
N ARG A 210 14.49 19.49 11.78
CA ARG A 210 13.46 18.47 11.96
C ARG A 210 12.52 18.53 10.75
N LEU A 211 12.69 17.60 9.82
CA LEU A 211 11.89 17.55 8.59
C LEU A 211 10.50 16.97 8.84
N ILE A 212 9.47 17.70 8.45
CA ILE A 212 8.08 17.27 8.46
C ILE A 212 7.64 16.94 7.04
N MET A 213 7.13 15.73 6.84
CA MET A 213 6.51 15.34 5.58
C MET A 213 5.01 15.58 5.66
N ILE A 214 4.44 16.31 4.70
CA ILE A 214 3.02 16.62 4.64
C ILE A 214 2.41 15.89 3.44
N THR A 215 1.28 15.23 3.65
CA THR A 215 0.44 14.71 2.56
C THR A 215 -1.03 14.97 2.90
N ALA A 216 -1.70 15.77 2.08
CA ALA A 216 -3.11 16.13 2.26
C ALA A 216 -3.78 16.30 0.90
N HIS A 217 -4.80 15.50 0.61
CA HIS A 217 -5.47 15.51 -0.69
C HIS A 217 -6.86 14.84 -0.70
N ARG A 218 -7.34 14.36 0.44
CA ARG A 218 -8.64 13.69 0.54
C ARG A 218 -9.79 14.64 0.21
N ARG A 219 -10.76 14.14 -0.56
CA ARG A 219 -11.93 14.92 -0.98
C ARG A 219 -12.78 15.40 0.19
N GLU A 220 -12.86 14.58 1.23
CA GLU A 220 -13.60 14.90 2.47
C GLU A 220 -13.00 16.08 3.23
N ASN A 221 -11.72 16.40 3.02
CA ASN A 221 -10.99 17.48 3.67
C ASN A 221 -10.98 18.79 2.87
N LEU A 222 -11.50 18.80 1.64
CA LEU A 222 -11.52 20.03 0.82
C LEU A 222 -12.36 21.13 1.45
N GLY A 223 -11.94 22.40 1.27
CA GLY A 223 -12.57 23.57 1.85
C GLY A 223 -12.05 23.89 3.26
N GLU A 224 -12.91 24.35 4.16
CA GLU A 224 -12.51 24.78 5.51
C GLU A 224 -11.66 23.79 6.31
N PRO A 225 -11.92 22.46 6.28
CA PRO A 225 -11.04 21.51 6.97
C PRO A 225 -9.58 21.62 6.53
N MET A 226 -9.31 21.75 5.23
CA MET A 226 -7.96 21.88 4.70
C MET A 226 -7.30 23.22 5.07
N HIS A 227 -8.05 24.31 5.12
CA HIS A 227 -7.56 25.59 5.64
C HIS A 227 -7.12 25.46 7.11
N HIS A 228 -7.92 24.81 7.95
CA HIS A 228 -7.58 24.57 9.35
C HIS A 228 -6.29 23.76 9.50
N MET A 229 -6.15 22.68 8.71
CA MET A 229 -4.95 21.85 8.70
C MET A 229 -3.69 22.67 8.36
N PHE A 230 -3.76 23.48 7.31
CA PHE A 230 -2.61 24.28 6.88
C PHE A 230 -2.32 25.45 7.81
N ARG A 231 -3.31 26.09 8.42
CA ARG A 231 -3.09 27.12 9.46
C ARG A 231 -2.39 26.55 10.69
N ALA A 232 -2.78 25.35 11.14
CA ALA A 232 -2.09 24.67 12.24
C ALA A 232 -0.61 24.43 11.91
N ILE A 233 -0.32 23.95 10.69
CA ILE A 233 1.05 23.77 10.22
C ILE A 233 1.80 25.11 10.18
N ARG A 234 1.18 26.14 9.63
CA ARG A 234 1.80 27.47 9.56
C ARG A 234 2.16 28.02 10.93
N ARG A 235 1.29 27.91 11.94
CA ARG A 235 1.56 28.33 13.32
C ARG A 235 2.79 27.64 13.89
N ILE A 236 2.93 26.33 13.68
CA ILE A 236 4.12 25.56 14.12
C ILE A 236 5.38 26.08 13.43
N MET A 237 5.31 26.34 12.11
CA MET A 237 6.47 26.89 11.40
C MET A 237 6.90 28.26 11.97
N ASP A 238 5.94 29.10 12.35
CA ASP A 238 6.25 30.43 12.91
C ASP A 238 6.90 30.35 14.30
N GLU A 239 6.57 29.33 15.11
CA GLU A 239 7.07 29.15 16.46
C GLU A 239 8.38 28.34 16.53
N HIS A 240 8.62 27.41 15.58
CA HIS A 240 9.75 26.47 15.61
C HIS A 240 10.71 26.68 14.43
N PRO A 241 11.74 27.54 14.58
CA PRO A 241 12.65 27.86 13.48
C PRO A 241 13.56 26.71 13.03
N ASP A 242 13.69 25.66 13.85
CA ASP A 242 14.42 24.44 13.56
C ASP A 242 13.61 23.38 12.78
N VAL A 243 12.35 23.67 12.49
CA VAL A 243 11.45 22.81 11.73
C VAL A 243 11.38 23.26 10.27
N LYS A 244 11.46 22.30 9.36
CA LYS A 244 11.19 22.48 7.93
C LYS A 244 10.15 21.48 7.46
N ALA A 245 9.36 21.84 6.48
CA ALA A 245 8.35 20.96 5.91
C ALA A 245 8.51 20.81 4.40
N ILE A 246 8.26 19.59 3.92
CA ILE A 246 8.15 19.29 2.49
C ILE A 246 6.76 18.73 2.23
N TYR A 247 6.09 19.31 1.24
CA TYR A 247 4.75 18.92 0.83
C TYR A 247 4.73 18.55 -0.66
N PRO A 248 4.87 17.26 -1.01
CA PRO A 248 4.59 16.79 -2.36
C PRO A 248 3.09 16.93 -2.64
N ILE A 249 2.74 18.00 -3.36
CA ILE A 249 1.36 18.42 -3.48
C ILE A 249 0.60 17.65 -4.55
N HIS A 250 -0.64 17.28 -4.26
CA HIS A 250 -1.53 16.64 -5.23
C HIS A 250 -1.90 17.58 -6.39
N MET A 251 -2.14 17.03 -7.59
CA MET A 251 -2.45 17.78 -8.80
C MET A 251 -3.81 18.50 -8.78
N ASN A 252 -4.66 18.22 -7.79
CA ASN A 252 -5.98 18.85 -7.68
C ASN A 252 -5.84 20.37 -7.50
N PRO A 253 -6.43 21.20 -8.39
CA PRO A 253 -6.32 22.66 -8.31
C PRO A 253 -6.83 23.26 -6.99
N VAL A 254 -7.86 22.68 -6.40
CA VAL A 254 -8.42 23.16 -5.11
C VAL A 254 -7.38 22.97 -3.99
N VAL A 255 -6.69 21.85 -3.95
CA VAL A 255 -5.63 21.60 -2.97
C VAL A 255 -4.49 22.59 -3.15
N ARG A 256 -4.06 22.82 -4.41
CA ARG A 256 -2.99 23.77 -4.74
C ARG A 256 -3.34 25.20 -4.37
N GLN A 257 -4.58 25.61 -4.63
CA GLN A 257 -5.06 26.96 -4.24
C GLN A 257 -5.04 27.14 -2.72
N THR A 258 -5.61 26.19 -1.95
CA THR A 258 -5.62 26.27 -0.48
C THR A 258 -4.20 26.28 0.10
N ALA A 259 -3.30 25.48 -0.46
CA ALA A 259 -1.90 25.45 -0.02
C ALA A 259 -1.18 26.78 -0.32
N ASP A 260 -1.45 27.41 -1.46
CA ASP A 260 -0.90 28.73 -1.81
C ASP A 260 -1.43 29.81 -0.87
N GLU A 261 -2.72 29.79 -0.55
CA GLU A 261 -3.35 30.75 0.36
C GLU A 261 -2.79 30.68 1.79
N GLU A 262 -2.55 29.49 2.33
CA GLU A 262 -2.21 29.32 3.75
C GLU A 262 -0.70 29.09 4.00
N LEU A 263 0.03 28.51 3.07
CA LEU A 263 1.43 28.10 3.28
C LEU A 263 2.45 28.99 2.54
N SER A 264 2.00 29.83 1.59
CA SER A 264 2.92 30.70 0.85
C SER A 264 3.62 31.72 1.76
N GLY A 265 4.81 32.17 1.35
CA GLY A 265 5.59 33.14 2.11
C GLY A 265 6.27 32.59 3.38
N CYS A 266 6.33 31.27 3.55
CA CYS A 266 7.16 30.63 4.57
C CYS A 266 8.34 29.90 3.91
N ASP A 267 9.55 30.45 4.02
CA ASP A 267 10.76 29.91 3.40
C ASP A 267 11.15 28.50 3.94
N ARG A 268 10.52 28.07 5.01
CA ARG A 268 10.74 26.77 5.64
C ARG A 268 9.71 25.72 5.25
N ILE A 269 8.79 26.05 4.33
CA ILE A 269 7.88 25.10 3.70
C ILE A 269 8.20 25.04 2.21
N ARG A 270 8.51 23.86 1.71
CA ARG A 270 8.65 23.59 0.28
C ARG A 270 7.48 22.76 -0.23
N ILE A 271 6.71 23.39 -1.14
CA ILE A 271 5.68 22.69 -1.91
C ILE A 271 6.33 22.23 -3.20
N ILE A 272 6.34 20.93 -3.42
CA ILE A 272 7.00 20.29 -4.57
C ILE A 272 6.01 19.46 -5.39
N GLU A 273 6.39 19.09 -6.59
CA GLU A 273 5.60 18.17 -7.41
C GLU A 273 5.51 16.78 -6.76
N PRO A 274 4.49 15.98 -7.12
CA PRO A 274 4.35 14.63 -6.59
C PRO A 274 5.60 13.77 -6.82
N LEU A 275 6.04 13.09 -5.78
CA LEU A 275 7.20 12.20 -5.80
C LEU A 275 6.83 10.83 -6.40
N ASP A 276 7.79 10.17 -7.00
CA ASP A 276 7.69 8.75 -7.30
C ASP A 276 7.81 7.90 -6.02
N VAL A 277 7.75 6.58 -6.14
CA VAL A 277 7.76 5.69 -4.97
C VAL A 277 9.12 5.65 -4.27
N LEU A 278 10.22 5.71 -5.03
CA LEU A 278 11.58 5.70 -4.48
C LEU A 278 11.83 6.96 -3.67
N ASP A 279 11.59 8.11 -4.29
CA ASP A 279 11.75 9.41 -3.65
C ASP A 279 10.85 9.51 -2.42
N PHE A 280 9.57 9.15 -2.56
CA PHE A 280 8.58 9.25 -1.48
C PHE A 280 9.01 8.45 -0.24
N HIS A 281 9.40 7.18 -0.39
CA HIS A 281 9.82 6.33 0.73
C HIS A 281 11.14 6.81 1.37
N ASN A 282 12.06 7.36 0.57
CA ASN A 282 13.29 7.94 1.08
C ASN A 282 13.04 9.25 1.85
N PHE A 283 12.06 10.06 1.42
CA PHE A 283 11.62 11.24 2.16
C PHE A 283 10.95 10.86 3.47
N LEU A 284 10.05 9.86 3.46
CA LEU A 284 9.45 9.34 4.69
C LEU A 284 10.52 8.87 5.69
N SER A 285 11.51 8.11 5.22
CA SER A 285 12.56 7.54 6.08
C SER A 285 13.45 8.59 6.76
N ARG A 286 13.61 9.77 6.11
CA ARG A 286 14.42 10.89 6.59
C ARG A 286 13.62 11.96 7.32
N SER A 287 12.30 11.82 7.36
CA SER A 287 11.43 12.74 8.09
C SER A 287 11.53 12.53 9.60
N PHE A 288 11.33 13.60 10.34
CA PHE A 288 11.16 13.56 11.79
C PHE A 288 9.79 12.98 12.12
N MET A 289 8.72 13.51 11.53
CA MET A 289 7.36 13.01 11.67
C MET A 289 6.52 13.31 10.42
N ILE A 290 5.35 12.71 10.34
CA ILE A 290 4.47 12.77 9.17
C ILE A 290 3.10 13.35 9.57
N LEU A 291 2.61 14.32 8.80
CA LEU A 291 1.23 14.78 8.84
C LEU A 291 0.51 14.30 7.57
N THR A 292 -0.52 13.48 7.73
CA THR A 292 -1.13 12.81 6.57
C THR A 292 -2.65 12.65 6.67
N ASP A 293 -3.33 12.66 5.53
CA ASP A 293 -4.70 12.15 5.38
C ASP A 293 -4.75 10.84 4.57
N SER A 294 -3.60 10.31 4.16
CA SER A 294 -3.48 9.09 3.36
C SER A 294 -3.57 7.82 4.21
N GLY A 295 -4.27 6.80 3.69
CA GLY A 295 -4.37 5.49 4.34
C GLY A 295 -3.07 4.69 4.34
N GLY A 296 -2.37 4.58 3.20
CA GLY A 296 -1.16 3.75 3.08
C GLY A 296 -0.02 4.22 3.98
N ILE A 297 0.16 5.53 4.12
CA ILE A 297 1.21 6.12 4.96
C ILE A 297 1.04 5.75 6.44
N GLN A 298 -0.18 5.52 6.89
CA GLN A 298 -0.48 5.05 8.25
C GLN A 298 0.10 3.66 8.56
N GLU A 299 0.45 2.90 7.55
CA GLU A 299 1.08 1.58 7.66
C GLU A 299 2.60 1.66 7.44
N GLU A 300 3.02 2.45 6.45
CA GLU A 300 4.41 2.57 6.00
C GLU A 300 5.28 3.39 6.96
N ALA A 301 4.84 4.59 7.34
CA ALA A 301 5.64 5.50 8.17
C ALA A 301 5.97 4.94 9.56
N PRO A 302 5.06 4.27 10.29
CA PRO A 302 5.38 3.61 11.55
C PRO A 302 6.45 2.54 11.43
N SER A 303 6.53 1.81 10.31
CA SER A 303 7.56 0.79 10.09
C SER A 303 8.97 1.38 9.94
N LEU A 304 9.05 2.69 9.66
CA LEU A 304 10.28 3.48 9.61
C LEU A 304 10.56 4.20 10.94
N GLY A 305 9.78 3.92 11.99
CA GLY A 305 9.90 4.58 13.30
C GLY A 305 9.50 6.06 13.26
N LYS A 306 8.56 6.44 12.37
CA LYS A 306 8.12 7.84 12.23
C LYS A 306 6.76 8.05 12.85
N PRO A 307 6.62 8.95 13.85
CA PRO A 307 5.34 9.36 14.38
C PRO A 307 4.42 9.91 13.29
N VAL A 308 3.15 9.55 13.34
CA VAL A 308 2.15 9.94 12.34
C VAL A 308 0.97 10.64 13.00
N LEU A 309 0.70 11.87 12.58
CA LEU A 309 -0.54 12.57 12.87
C LEU A 309 -1.49 12.43 11.68
N VAL A 310 -2.63 11.78 11.91
CA VAL A 310 -3.63 11.52 10.88
C VAL A 310 -4.67 12.62 10.93
N MET A 311 -4.65 13.50 9.92
CA MET A 311 -5.54 14.66 9.78
C MET A 311 -6.87 14.24 9.15
N ARG A 312 -7.63 13.42 9.86
CA ARG A 312 -8.95 12.89 9.47
C ARG A 312 -9.81 12.71 10.70
N ASP A 313 -11.15 12.75 10.54
CA ASP A 313 -12.10 12.46 11.62
C ASP A 313 -12.26 10.94 11.85
N THR A 314 -11.99 10.14 10.84
CA THR A 314 -12.08 8.67 10.90
C THR A 314 -10.92 8.02 10.15
N THR A 315 -10.56 6.79 10.55
CA THR A 315 -9.60 5.97 9.81
C THR A 315 -10.09 4.53 9.72
N GLU A 316 -9.79 3.88 8.61
CA GLU A 316 -9.98 2.45 8.39
C GLU A 316 -8.85 1.60 8.99
N ARG A 317 -7.96 2.21 9.77
CA ARG A 317 -6.76 1.61 10.38
C ARG A 317 -6.72 1.80 11.90
N PRO A 318 -7.75 1.33 12.62
CA PRO A 318 -7.84 1.53 14.07
C PRO A 318 -6.74 0.82 14.85
N GLU A 319 -6.12 -0.22 14.28
CA GLU A 319 -5.04 -0.98 14.91
C GLU A 319 -3.81 -0.11 15.18
N GLY A 320 -3.47 0.81 14.27
CA GLY A 320 -2.35 1.74 14.45
C GLY A 320 -2.58 2.72 15.60
N ILE A 321 -3.83 3.16 15.79
CA ILE A 321 -4.20 3.99 16.95
C ILE A 321 -4.05 3.18 18.25
N ALA A 322 -4.61 1.97 18.27
CA ALA A 322 -4.55 1.09 19.45
C ALA A 322 -3.11 0.70 19.81
N ALA A 323 -2.23 0.54 18.82
CA ALA A 323 -0.81 0.26 19.00
C ALA A 323 0.01 1.50 19.41
N GLY A 324 -0.54 2.71 19.27
CA GLY A 324 0.15 3.96 19.56
C GLY A 324 1.16 4.41 18.48
N THR A 325 1.13 3.83 17.29
CA THR A 325 2.02 4.18 16.18
C THR A 325 1.58 5.44 15.43
N LEU A 326 0.31 5.81 15.60
CA LEU A 326 -0.30 6.99 14.98
C LEU A 326 -1.37 7.59 15.89
N LYS A 327 -1.65 8.87 15.68
CA LYS A 327 -2.69 9.61 16.41
C LYS A 327 -3.67 10.24 15.44
N LEU A 328 -4.95 9.97 15.62
CA LEU A 328 -6.03 10.60 14.86
C LEU A 328 -6.31 11.98 15.46
N VAL A 329 -6.05 13.05 14.70
CA VAL A 329 -6.12 14.43 15.19
C VAL A 329 -7.28 15.23 14.58
N GLY A 330 -8.07 14.62 13.69
CA GLY A 330 -9.16 15.31 13.02
C GLY A 330 -8.68 16.42 12.08
N THR A 331 -9.54 17.39 11.84
CA THR A 331 -9.28 18.51 10.94
C THR A 331 -9.41 19.87 11.66
N ASP A 332 -9.56 19.86 12.98
CA ASP A 332 -9.59 21.08 13.80
C ASP A 332 -8.19 21.67 13.97
N GLU A 333 -8.06 22.98 13.73
CA GLU A 333 -6.77 23.69 13.76
C GLU A 333 -6.07 23.55 15.11
N GLU A 334 -6.79 23.77 16.22
CA GLU A 334 -6.18 23.77 17.56
C GLU A 334 -5.78 22.35 17.97
N VAL A 335 -6.59 21.34 17.64
CA VAL A 335 -6.26 19.93 17.94
C VAL A 335 -5.01 19.50 17.20
N ILE A 336 -4.90 19.84 15.90
CA ILE A 336 -3.70 19.52 15.09
C ILE A 336 -2.48 20.24 15.67
N TYR A 337 -2.60 21.55 15.93
CA TYR A 337 -1.52 22.37 16.47
C TYR A 337 -1.00 21.81 17.79
N GLN A 338 -1.86 21.50 18.74
CA GLN A 338 -1.46 20.99 20.06
C GLN A 338 -0.76 19.64 19.97
N ASN A 339 -1.27 18.72 19.15
CA ASN A 339 -0.65 17.40 18.99
C ASN A 339 0.69 17.48 18.22
N PHE A 340 0.80 18.36 17.25
CA PHE A 340 2.04 18.58 16.53
C PHE A 340 3.10 19.19 17.47
N LYS A 341 2.74 20.21 18.24
CA LYS A 341 3.60 20.85 19.25
C LYS A 341 4.07 19.85 20.31
N GLU A 342 3.15 19.02 20.83
CA GLU A 342 3.48 17.97 21.81
C GLU A 342 4.62 17.08 21.31
N LEU A 343 4.55 16.58 20.08
CA LEU A 343 5.59 15.72 19.51
C LEU A 343 6.91 16.44 19.19
N LEU A 344 6.87 17.76 19.01
CA LEU A 344 8.08 18.56 18.84
C LEU A 344 8.78 18.88 20.17
N GLU A 345 8.03 19.09 21.25
CA GLU A 345 8.55 19.59 22.53
C GLU A 345 8.71 18.50 23.58
N ASN A 346 8.00 17.37 23.45
CA ASN A 346 8.02 16.26 24.39
C ASN A 346 8.66 15.02 23.76
N SER A 347 9.96 14.80 24.07
CA SER A 347 10.70 13.65 23.55
C SER A 347 10.15 12.31 24.02
N GLU A 348 9.57 12.22 25.23
CA GLU A 348 8.96 10.96 25.72
C GLU A 348 7.73 10.60 24.89
N ALA A 349 6.89 11.58 24.57
CA ALA A 349 5.73 11.36 23.71
C ALA A 349 6.14 10.96 22.27
N TYR A 350 7.17 11.62 21.74
CA TYR A 350 7.75 11.29 20.44
C TYR A 350 8.29 9.86 20.43
N ASP A 351 9.16 9.52 21.37
CA ASP A 351 9.81 8.21 21.47
C ASP A 351 8.80 7.09 21.69
N ALA A 352 7.77 7.32 22.48
CA ALA A 352 6.69 6.36 22.70
C ALA A 352 5.99 6.00 21.39
N MET A 353 5.72 6.98 20.52
CA MET A 353 5.08 6.74 19.22
C MET A 353 6.07 6.16 18.19
N ALA A 354 7.29 6.67 18.14
CA ALA A 354 8.31 6.24 17.19
C ALA A 354 8.75 4.77 17.39
N HIS A 355 8.74 4.29 18.64
CA HIS A 355 9.15 2.93 18.98
C HIS A 355 7.97 1.97 19.26
N ALA A 356 6.74 2.41 19.06
CA ALA A 356 5.56 1.55 19.17
C ALA A 356 5.61 0.44 18.11
N SER A 357 5.16 -0.76 18.48
CA SER A 357 5.16 -1.90 17.55
C SER A 357 4.15 -1.68 16.41
N ASN A 358 4.60 -1.77 15.18
CA ASN A 358 3.73 -1.62 14.02
C ASN A 358 2.82 -2.84 13.84
N PRO A 359 1.48 -2.70 13.96
CA PRO A 359 0.56 -3.82 13.86
C PRO A 359 0.40 -4.36 12.43
N TYR A 360 0.88 -3.62 11.43
CA TYR A 360 0.73 -3.98 10.02
C TYR A 360 1.86 -4.88 9.49
N GLY A 361 2.87 -5.19 10.32
CA GLY A 361 3.89 -6.16 9.98
C GLY A 361 5.32 -5.68 10.24
N ASP A 362 6.25 -6.56 9.89
CA ASP A 362 7.70 -6.47 10.16
C ASP A 362 8.54 -6.52 8.88
N GLY A 363 7.89 -6.48 7.70
CA GLY A 363 8.54 -6.54 6.39
C GLY A 363 8.93 -7.95 5.95
N PHE A 364 8.27 -8.98 6.47
CA PHE A 364 8.41 -10.37 6.02
C PHE A 364 7.10 -10.96 5.48
N ALA A 365 6.16 -10.12 5.08
CA ALA A 365 4.89 -10.57 4.53
C ALA A 365 5.08 -11.36 3.24
N CYS A 366 5.92 -10.88 2.32
CA CYS A 366 6.21 -11.56 1.06
C CYS A 366 6.83 -12.94 1.29
N LYS A 367 7.77 -13.05 2.25
CA LYS A 367 8.38 -14.34 2.60
C LYS A 367 7.34 -15.32 3.14
N ARG A 368 6.46 -14.89 4.06
CA ARG A 368 5.39 -15.73 4.61
C ARG A 368 4.44 -16.23 3.51
N ILE A 369 4.04 -15.33 2.60
CA ILE A 369 3.18 -15.71 1.47
C ILE A 369 3.87 -16.75 0.59
N ALA A 370 5.15 -16.54 0.26
CA ALA A 370 5.92 -17.50 -0.55
C ALA A 370 6.06 -18.86 0.14
N ASP A 371 6.36 -18.89 1.44
CA ASP A 371 6.47 -20.14 2.23
C ASP A 371 5.13 -20.91 2.21
N ILE A 372 4.01 -20.24 2.43
CA ILE A 372 2.67 -20.85 2.39
C ILE A 372 2.35 -21.43 1.01
N LEU A 373 2.68 -20.70 -0.06
CA LEU A 373 2.43 -21.16 -1.43
C LEU A 373 3.32 -22.34 -1.81
N GLU A 374 4.55 -22.41 -1.31
CA GLU A 374 5.50 -23.47 -1.60
C GLU A 374 5.25 -24.73 -0.76
N THR A 375 5.01 -24.58 0.53
CA THR A 375 4.97 -25.69 1.50
C THR A 375 3.62 -25.91 2.17
N GLY A 376 2.68 -24.98 2.03
CA GLY A 376 1.41 -24.93 2.77
C GLY A 376 1.54 -24.47 4.22
N LYS A 377 2.74 -24.04 4.65
CA LYS A 377 3.02 -23.58 6.04
C LYS A 377 3.95 -22.36 6.00
N THR A 378 3.99 -21.61 7.10
CA THR A 378 5.01 -20.60 7.36
C THR A 378 5.90 -21.04 8.52
N ASP A 379 7.20 -20.75 8.42
CA ASP A 379 8.20 -21.06 9.45
C ASP A 379 8.49 -19.86 10.38
N ILE A 380 7.69 -18.76 10.27
CA ILE A 380 7.89 -17.52 11.03
C ILE A 380 6.64 -17.19 11.82
#